data_b1263c334f30e71abbc6f5ace2cfe08c
#
_entry.id   b1263c334f30e71abbc6f5ace2cfe08c
#
_cell.length_a   1.000
_cell.length_b   1.000
_cell.length_c   1.000
_cell.angle_alpha   90.00
_cell.angle_beta   90.00
_cell.angle_gamma   90.00
#
_symmetry.space_group_name_H-M   'P 1'
#
loop_
_entity.id
_entity.type
_entity.pdbx_description
1 polymer ?
#
loop_
_entity_poly.entity_id
_entity_poly.type
_entity_poly.pdbx_seq_one_letter_code
_entity_poly.pdbx_strand_id
1 'polypeptide(L)'
;LLLITLTIMSLFSMDHLSEDNCNYAVEEIHYFNNKIFKGNISTVGMEFSPRYYANMFMAFLIKLFNSDWYETSFGLIKVNYILYALVTTIIAIKFFKKNRLVVGLIMSLCLMTPSLISIAFVLDFSPDVFLGTAAPLSLLALVCVLGRKKYWMIAWILAILATFLHIHEGFWAAFFLGTIWVATCF
;
A
#
# COMPACT_ATOMS: atom_id res chain seq x y z
N LEU A 1 -10.92 13.56 -13.91
CA LEU A 1 -10.52 12.17 -13.76
C LEU A 1 -10.42 11.79 -12.29
N LEU A 2 -9.60 12.45 -11.47
CA LEU A 2 -9.40 12.13 -10.04
C LEU A 2 -10.72 12.04 -9.26
N LEU A 3 -11.61 13.01 -9.41
CA LEU A 3 -12.93 13.00 -8.75
C LEU A 3 -13.75 11.77 -9.14
N ILE A 4 -13.77 11.42 -10.42
CA ILE A 4 -14.51 10.23 -10.91
C ILE A 4 -13.90 8.97 -10.31
N THR A 5 -12.58 8.87 -10.30
CA THR A 5 -11.87 7.73 -9.71
C THR A 5 -12.18 7.61 -8.20
N LEU A 6 -12.13 8.71 -7.46
CA LEU A 6 -12.47 8.73 -6.02
C LEU A 6 -13.93 8.34 -5.78
N THR A 7 -14.87 8.83 -6.61
CA THR A 7 -16.28 8.48 -6.50
C THR A 7 -16.49 6.97 -6.72
N ILE A 8 -15.88 6.41 -7.77
CA ILE A 8 -15.94 4.97 -8.02
C ILE A 8 -15.37 4.20 -6.83
N MET A 9 -14.19 4.59 -6.34
CA MET A 9 -13.56 3.95 -5.21
C MET A 9 -14.41 4.03 -3.95
N SER A 10 -15.08 5.15 -3.69
CA SER A 10 -15.98 5.27 -2.53
C SER A 10 -17.23 4.39 -2.62
N LEU A 11 -17.74 4.14 -3.83
CA LEU A 11 -18.91 3.28 -4.04
C LEU A 11 -18.61 1.79 -3.82
N PHE A 12 -17.34 1.40 -4.03
CA PHE A 12 -16.90 0.01 -3.89
C PHE A 12 -16.06 -0.22 -2.64
N SER A 13 -15.87 0.81 -1.78
CA SER A 13 -15.16 0.65 -0.52
C SER A 13 -15.92 -0.35 0.36
N MET A 14 -15.23 -1.40 0.75
CA MET A 14 -15.79 -2.38 1.67
C MET A 14 -15.58 -1.88 3.10
N ASP A 15 -16.66 -1.91 3.89
CA ASP A 15 -16.62 -1.51 5.30
C ASP A 15 -16.23 -2.68 6.21
N HIS A 16 -15.38 -3.60 5.71
CA HIS A 16 -14.89 -4.71 6.50
C HIS A 16 -13.37 -4.86 6.38
N LEU A 17 -12.75 -5.29 7.46
CA LEU A 17 -11.35 -5.65 7.49
C LEU A 17 -11.18 -7.05 6.90
N SER A 18 -10.08 -7.28 6.20
CA SER A 18 -9.74 -8.62 5.73
C SER A 18 -9.41 -9.54 6.92
N GLU A 19 -9.52 -10.83 6.70
CA GLU A 19 -9.10 -11.83 7.69
C GLU A 19 -7.64 -11.65 8.08
N ASP A 20 -6.77 -11.32 7.13
CA ASP A 20 -5.35 -11.05 7.38
C ASP A 20 -5.14 -9.87 8.32
N ASN A 21 -5.90 -8.77 8.16
CA ASN A 21 -5.82 -7.65 9.10
C ASN A 21 -6.16 -8.09 10.53
N CYS A 22 -7.19 -8.91 10.70
CA CYS A 22 -7.57 -9.42 12.01
C CYS A 22 -6.50 -10.34 12.62
N ASN A 23 -5.82 -11.14 11.80
CA ASN A 23 -4.73 -12.01 12.24
C ASN A 23 -3.53 -11.21 12.80
N TYR A 24 -3.25 -10.04 12.22
CA TYR A 24 -2.16 -9.17 12.66
C TYR A 24 -2.54 -8.20 13.78
N ALA A 25 -3.82 -8.03 14.06
CA ALA A 25 -4.29 -7.16 15.14
C ALA A 25 -3.66 -7.47 16.49
N VAL A 26 -3.44 -8.75 16.78
CA VAL A 26 -2.81 -9.20 18.03
C VAL A 26 -1.41 -8.62 18.19
N GLU A 27 -0.60 -8.65 17.13
CA GLU A 27 0.76 -8.09 17.14
C GLU A 27 0.74 -6.58 17.28
N GLU A 28 -0.09 -5.90 16.50
CA GLU A 28 -0.19 -4.44 16.47
C GLU A 28 -0.69 -3.87 17.79
N ILE A 29 -1.71 -4.49 18.40
CA ILE A 29 -2.23 -4.10 19.71
C ILE A 29 -1.19 -4.37 20.81
N HIS A 30 -0.47 -5.50 20.74
CA HIS A 30 0.60 -5.80 21.69
C HIS A 30 1.73 -4.76 21.62
N TYR A 31 2.07 -4.28 20.42
CA TYR A 31 3.03 -3.20 20.25
C TYR A 31 2.58 -1.90 20.91
N PHE A 32 1.30 -1.59 20.79
CA PHE A 32 0.72 -0.42 21.45
C PHE A 32 0.70 -0.56 22.97
N ASN A 33 0.35 -1.75 23.47
CA ASN A 33 0.28 -2.07 24.89
C ASN A 33 0.80 -3.50 25.16
N ASN A 34 2.06 -3.59 25.56
CA ASN A 34 2.78 -4.85 25.79
C ASN A 34 2.22 -5.74 26.91
N LYS A 35 1.23 -5.27 27.66
CA LYS A 35 0.54 -6.10 28.66
C LYS A 35 -0.57 -6.94 28.03
N ILE A 36 -1.15 -6.47 26.93
CA ILE A 36 -2.18 -7.18 26.20
C ILE A 36 -1.51 -8.29 25.38
N PHE A 37 -2.08 -9.47 25.39
CA PHE A 37 -1.56 -10.67 24.69
C PHE A 37 -0.15 -11.11 25.10
N LYS A 38 0.33 -10.71 26.26
CA LYS A 38 1.64 -11.15 26.76
C LYS A 38 1.72 -12.68 26.85
N GLY A 39 2.72 -13.26 26.17
CA GLY A 39 2.91 -14.71 26.09
C GLY A 39 2.06 -15.42 25.04
N ASN A 40 1.29 -14.69 24.21
CA ASN A 40 0.68 -15.27 23.02
C ASN A 40 1.79 -15.64 22.03
N ILE A 41 1.62 -16.75 21.31
CA ILE A 41 2.60 -17.25 20.34
C ILE A 41 2.90 -16.23 19.25
N SER A 42 1.89 -15.45 18.83
CA SER A 42 2.03 -14.39 17.83
C SER A 42 2.82 -13.18 18.31
N THR A 43 3.02 -13.03 19.63
CA THR A 43 3.75 -11.90 20.20
C THR A 43 5.17 -12.26 20.66
N VAL A 44 5.53 -13.55 20.60
CA VAL A 44 6.88 -14.01 20.94
C VAL A 44 7.81 -13.81 19.75
N GLY A 45 8.88 -13.03 19.92
CA GLY A 45 9.86 -12.78 18.86
C GLY A 45 9.40 -11.78 17.81
N MET A 46 8.46 -10.91 18.13
CA MET A 46 7.92 -9.89 17.22
C MET A 46 9.00 -8.94 16.66
N GLU A 47 10.10 -8.72 17.38
CA GLU A 47 11.25 -7.93 16.93
C GLU A 47 11.94 -8.54 15.70
N PHE A 48 11.72 -9.81 15.41
CA PHE A 48 12.20 -10.51 14.22
C PHE A 48 11.12 -10.66 13.15
N SER A 49 9.91 -10.16 13.39
CA SER A 49 8.82 -10.19 12.41
C SER A 49 9.16 -9.30 11.21
N PRO A 50 8.93 -9.77 9.97
CA PRO A 50 9.01 -8.92 8.77
C PRO A 50 8.10 -7.69 8.85
N ARG A 51 7.10 -7.71 9.71
CA ARG A 51 6.13 -6.62 9.94
C ARG A 51 6.48 -5.70 11.09
N TYR A 52 7.66 -5.86 11.69
CA TYR A 52 8.08 -5.07 12.86
C TYR A 52 7.82 -3.57 12.70
N TYR A 53 8.27 -2.98 11.61
CA TYR A 53 8.11 -1.55 11.36
C TYR A 53 6.67 -1.15 11.05
N ALA A 54 5.90 -2.00 10.37
CA ALA A 54 4.48 -1.80 10.13
C ALA A 54 3.70 -1.78 11.45
N ASN A 55 3.97 -2.74 12.34
CA ASN A 55 3.35 -2.83 13.66
C ASN A 55 3.71 -1.60 14.53
N MET A 56 4.97 -1.17 14.51
CA MET A 56 5.38 0.08 15.17
C MET A 56 4.65 1.30 14.62
N PHE A 57 4.51 1.37 13.30
CA PHE A 57 3.82 2.47 12.65
C PHE A 57 2.33 2.50 13.03
N MET A 58 1.65 1.35 13.06
CA MET A 58 0.27 1.25 13.54
C MET A 58 0.16 1.71 14.99
N ALA A 59 1.02 1.23 15.89
CA ALA A 59 1.02 1.65 17.29
C ALA A 59 1.25 3.17 17.45
N PHE A 60 2.12 3.73 16.62
CA PHE A 60 2.34 5.18 16.57
C PHE A 60 1.08 5.93 16.14
N LEU A 61 0.38 5.47 15.09
CA LEU A 61 -0.85 6.11 14.62
C LEU A 61 -1.97 6.04 15.66
N ILE A 62 -2.18 4.89 16.29
CA ILE A 62 -3.15 4.71 17.38
C ILE A 62 -2.89 5.75 18.48
N LYS A 63 -1.63 5.90 18.89
CA LYS A 63 -1.24 6.87 19.92
C LYS A 63 -1.39 8.31 19.45
N LEU A 64 -1.02 8.61 18.22
CA LEU A 64 -1.07 9.96 17.65
C LEU A 64 -2.51 10.48 17.54
N PHE A 65 -3.43 9.63 17.08
CA PHE A 65 -4.82 10.00 16.88
C PHE A 65 -5.71 9.71 18.10
N ASN A 66 -5.14 9.13 19.15
CA ASN A 66 -5.88 8.70 20.35
C ASN A 66 -7.11 7.86 19.98
N SER A 67 -6.96 6.98 19.02
CA SER A 67 -7.99 6.10 18.45
C SER A 67 -7.73 4.65 18.86
N ASP A 68 -8.68 3.78 18.62
CA ASP A 68 -8.45 2.35 18.75
C ASP A 68 -7.85 1.74 17.47
N TRP A 69 -7.49 0.46 17.54
CA TRP A 69 -6.92 -0.26 16.41
C TRP A 69 -7.88 -0.33 15.21
N TYR A 70 -9.16 -0.53 15.47
CA TYR A 70 -10.19 -0.67 14.45
C TYR A 70 -10.39 0.64 13.69
N GLU A 71 -10.58 1.73 14.41
CA GLU A 71 -10.73 3.08 13.82
C GLU A 71 -9.52 3.48 13.00
N THR A 72 -8.30 3.19 13.51
CA THR A 72 -7.05 3.49 12.81
C THR A 72 -6.94 2.68 11.53
N SER A 73 -7.27 1.39 11.56
CA SER A 73 -7.24 0.51 10.40
C SER A 73 -8.20 0.97 9.31
N PHE A 74 -9.44 1.32 9.67
CA PHE A 74 -10.40 1.89 8.72
C PHE A 74 -9.95 3.22 8.15
N GLY A 75 -9.35 4.07 8.97
CA GLY A 75 -8.77 5.34 8.53
C GLY A 75 -7.69 5.11 7.46
N LEU A 76 -6.78 4.16 7.70
CA LEU A 76 -5.73 3.80 6.73
C LEU A 76 -6.30 3.21 5.44
N ILE A 77 -7.30 2.35 5.50
CA ILE A 77 -7.97 1.82 4.31
C ILE A 77 -8.53 2.97 3.45
N LYS A 78 -9.18 3.97 4.05
CA LYS A 78 -9.66 5.15 3.32
C LYS A 78 -8.52 5.94 2.68
N VAL A 79 -7.39 6.11 3.40
CA VAL A 79 -6.18 6.73 2.85
C VAL A 79 -5.64 5.93 1.67
N ASN A 80 -5.65 4.60 1.74
CA ASN A 80 -5.21 3.74 0.66
C ASN A 80 -6.04 3.95 -0.62
N TYR A 81 -7.36 4.04 -0.52
CA TYR A 81 -8.21 4.37 -1.67
C TYR A 81 -7.82 5.70 -2.33
N ILE A 82 -7.52 6.72 -1.51
CA ILE A 82 -7.07 8.02 -2.04
C ILE A 82 -5.72 7.86 -2.75
N LEU A 83 -4.77 7.13 -2.17
CA LEU A 83 -3.47 6.87 -2.78
C LEU A 83 -3.60 6.12 -4.11
N TYR A 84 -4.42 5.08 -4.18
CA TYR A 84 -4.70 4.36 -5.43
C TYR A 84 -5.32 5.28 -6.48
N ALA A 85 -6.31 6.10 -6.11
CA ALA A 85 -6.91 7.06 -7.02
C ALA A 85 -5.90 8.06 -7.57
N LEU A 86 -4.99 8.55 -6.73
CA LEU A 86 -3.91 9.45 -7.14
C LEU A 86 -2.95 8.77 -8.12
N VAL A 87 -2.48 7.58 -7.77
CA VAL A 87 -1.51 6.83 -8.60
C VAL A 87 -2.10 6.47 -9.95
N THR A 88 -3.33 5.93 -9.99
CA THR A 88 -4.01 5.59 -11.26
C THR A 88 -4.23 6.83 -12.12
N THR A 89 -4.59 7.95 -11.51
CA THR A 89 -4.75 9.24 -12.22
C THR A 89 -3.42 9.70 -12.82
N ILE A 90 -2.32 9.63 -12.08
CA ILE A 90 -0.98 10.00 -12.55
C ILE A 90 -0.57 9.10 -13.72
N ILE A 91 -0.76 7.77 -13.59
CA ILE A 91 -0.46 6.82 -14.66
C ILE A 91 -1.29 7.14 -15.93
N ALA A 92 -2.59 7.33 -15.78
CA ALA A 92 -3.48 7.63 -16.89
C ALA A 92 -3.09 8.93 -17.61
N ILE A 93 -2.74 9.98 -16.87
CA ILE A 93 -2.33 11.26 -17.44
C ILE A 93 -0.96 11.15 -18.13
N LYS A 94 -0.03 10.41 -17.55
CA LYS A 94 1.35 10.37 -18.01
C LYS A 94 1.55 9.48 -19.24
N PHE A 95 0.91 8.30 -19.25
CA PHE A 95 1.17 7.28 -20.27
C PHE A 95 0.13 7.26 -21.39
N PHE A 96 -1.06 7.83 -21.18
CA PHE A 96 -2.15 7.77 -22.16
C PHE A 96 -2.52 9.19 -22.64
N LYS A 97 -2.11 9.54 -23.84
CA LYS A 97 -2.45 10.85 -24.46
C LYS A 97 -3.92 10.92 -24.88
N LYS A 98 -4.46 9.82 -25.40
CA LYS A 98 -5.87 9.67 -25.79
C LYS A 98 -6.59 8.77 -24.77
N ASN A 99 -7.88 8.98 -24.60
CA ASN A 99 -8.74 8.14 -23.75
C ASN A 99 -8.32 8.07 -22.26
N ARG A 100 -7.67 9.11 -21.73
CA ARG A 100 -7.19 9.16 -20.32
C ARG A 100 -8.29 8.82 -19.31
N LEU A 101 -9.51 9.31 -19.58
CA LEU A 101 -10.66 9.07 -18.70
C LEU A 101 -11.05 7.59 -18.70
N VAL A 102 -11.17 6.98 -19.88
CA VAL A 102 -11.54 5.56 -20.02
C VAL A 102 -10.48 4.67 -19.39
N VAL A 103 -9.20 4.94 -19.66
CA VAL A 103 -8.10 4.17 -19.06
C VAL A 103 -8.09 4.32 -17.55
N GLY A 104 -8.23 5.53 -17.03
CA GLY A 104 -8.29 5.77 -15.58
C GLY A 104 -9.46 5.05 -14.92
N LEU A 105 -10.63 5.02 -15.56
CA LEU A 105 -11.80 4.29 -15.08
C LEU A 105 -11.56 2.77 -15.08
N ILE A 106 -11.04 2.23 -16.18
CA ILE A 106 -10.72 0.79 -16.27
C ILE A 106 -9.70 0.41 -15.21
N MET A 107 -8.62 1.17 -15.06
CA MET A 107 -7.61 0.90 -14.04
C MET A 107 -8.21 0.95 -12.63
N SER A 108 -9.06 1.93 -12.34
CA SER A 108 -9.71 2.04 -11.05
C SER A 108 -10.63 0.84 -10.78
N LEU A 109 -11.43 0.43 -11.75
CA LEU A 109 -12.28 -0.75 -11.66
C LEU A 109 -11.46 -2.03 -11.47
N CYS A 110 -10.37 -2.18 -12.23
CA CYS A 110 -9.45 -3.31 -12.09
C CYS A 110 -8.84 -3.39 -10.68
N LEU A 111 -8.46 -2.25 -10.11
CA LEU A 111 -7.89 -2.19 -8.76
C LEU A 111 -8.91 -2.48 -7.66
N MET A 112 -10.20 -2.31 -7.95
CA MET A 112 -11.28 -2.51 -6.98
C MET A 112 -11.95 -3.88 -7.06
N THR A 113 -11.63 -4.67 -8.07
CA THR A 113 -12.14 -6.04 -8.22
C THR A 113 -11.04 -7.07 -7.90
N PRO A 114 -10.76 -7.30 -6.62
CA PRO A 114 -9.64 -8.16 -6.19
C PRO A 114 -9.73 -9.57 -6.79
N SER A 115 -10.94 -10.09 -6.94
CA SER A 115 -11.18 -11.47 -7.40
C SER A 115 -10.83 -11.74 -8.86
N LEU A 116 -10.77 -10.72 -9.71
CA LEU A 116 -10.42 -10.90 -11.12
C LEU A 116 -8.91 -10.75 -11.38
N ILE A 117 -8.21 -10.04 -10.53
CA ILE A 117 -6.79 -9.72 -10.70
C ILE A 117 -5.89 -10.59 -9.84
N SER A 118 -6.36 -11.07 -8.69
CA SER A 118 -5.61 -12.01 -7.85
C SER A 118 -5.30 -13.32 -8.57
N ILE A 119 -6.07 -13.69 -9.57
CA ILE A 119 -5.83 -14.88 -10.42
C ILE A 119 -4.73 -14.60 -11.47
N ALA A 120 -4.58 -13.36 -11.92
CA ALA A 120 -3.70 -13.02 -13.04
C ALA A 120 -2.38 -12.35 -12.63
N PHE A 121 -2.34 -11.66 -11.52
CA PHE A 121 -1.16 -10.96 -11.02
C PHE A 121 -1.14 -10.95 -9.49
N VAL A 122 0.04 -11.12 -8.94
CA VAL A 122 0.40 -11.08 -7.51
C VAL A 122 0.06 -9.74 -6.81
N LEU A 123 -0.80 -8.94 -7.39
CA LEU A 123 -1.34 -7.74 -6.78
C LEU A 123 -2.58 -8.15 -5.98
N ASP A 124 -2.35 -8.66 -4.79
CA ASP A 124 -3.41 -8.88 -3.83
C ASP A 124 -3.88 -7.53 -3.31
N PHE A 125 -4.89 -6.98 -3.95
CA PHE A 125 -5.58 -5.77 -3.49
C PHE A 125 -6.55 -6.08 -2.35
N SER A 126 -6.13 -7.02 -1.49
CA SER A 126 -6.85 -7.22 -0.25
C SER A 126 -6.89 -5.89 0.51
N PRO A 127 -7.93 -5.61 1.26
CA PRO A 127 -7.99 -4.45 2.13
C PRO A 127 -7.00 -4.57 3.31
N ASP A 128 -5.87 -5.27 3.13
CA ASP A 128 -4.77 -5.24 4.08
C ASP A 128 -4.26 -3.80 4.16
N VAL A 129 -4.21 -3.29 5.37
CA VAL A 129 -3.87 -1.91 5.67
C VAL A 129 -2.50 -1.56 5.12
N PHE A 130 -1.50 -2.42 5.31
CA PHE A 130 -0.12 -2.11 4.95
C PHE A 130 0.22 -2.47 3.52
N LEU A 131 -0.30 -3.58 3.01
CA LEU A 131 -0.19 -3.92 1.59
C LEU A 131 -0.87 -2.84 0.74
N GLY A 132 -2.07 -2.41 1.16
CA GLY A 132 -2.82 -1.35 0.51
C GLY A 132 -2.10 -0.01 0.49
N THR A 133 -1.20 0.26 1.44
CA THR A 133 -0.35 1.47 1.43
C THR A 133 0.94 1.26 0.65
N ALA A 134 1.58 0.11 0.79
CA ALA A 134 2.86 -0.18 0.16
C ALA A 134 2.76 -0.30 -1.36
N ALA A 135 1.72 -0.95 -1.88
CA ALA A 135 1.54 -1.16 -3.31
C ALA A 135 1.42 0.14 -4.12
N PRO A 136 0.59 1.14 -3.76
CA PRO A 136 0.56 2.40 -4.48
C PRO A 136 1.87 3.19 -4.36
N LEU A 137 2.61 3.10 -3.26
CA LEU A 137 3.94 3.71 -3.13
C LEU A 137 4.93 3.06 -4.10
N SER A 138 4.91 1.73 -4.21
CA SER A 138 5.74 0.97 -5.15
C SER A 138 5.43 1.33 -6.60
N LEU A 139 4.16 1.41 -6.97
CA LEU A 139 3.73 1.85 -8.29
C LEU A 139 4.17 3.28 -8.59
N LEU A 140 4.04 4.19 -7.62
CA LEU A 140 4.47 5.58 -7.78
C LEU A 140 5.99 5.67 -7.94
N ALA A 141 6.76 4.86 -7.24
CA ALA A 141 8.20 4.77 -7.41
C ALA A 141 8.58 4.40 -8.85
N LEU A 142 7.94 3.37 -9.42
CA LEU A 142 8.14 2.98 -10.82
C LEU A 142 7.75 4.09 -11.80
N VAL A 143 6.62 4.76 -11.57
CA VAL A 143 6.18 5.90 -12.39
C VAL A 143 7.18 7.06 -12.36
N CYS A 144 7.81 7.33 -11.22
CA CYS A 144 8.84 8.35 -11.09
C CYS A 144 10.05 8.04 -11.98
N VAL A 145 10.53 6.80 -11.96
CA VAL A 145 11.69 6.37 -12.75
C VAL A 145 11.42 6.41 -14.24
N LEU A 146 10.27 5.91 -14.67
CA LEU A 146 9.86 5.94 -16.08
C LEU A 146 9.65 7.37 -16.62
N GLY A 147 9.67 8.37 -15.74
CA GLY A 147 9.45 9.77 -16.11
C GLY A 147 10.70 10.54 -16.49
N ARG A 148 11.56 10.80 -15.54
CA ARG A 148 12.77 11.60 -15.71
C ARG A 148 13.81 11.23 -14.66
N LYS A 149 15.10 11.23 -15.04
CA LYS A 149 16.22 10.91 -14.12
C LYS A 149 16.22 11.72 -12.82
N LYS A 150 15.75 12.96 -12.84
CA LYS A 150 15.66 13.80 -11.63
C LYS A 150 14.76 13.25 -10.50
N TYR A 151 13.86 12.32 -10.80
CA TYR A 151 12.94 11.74 -9.83
C TYR A 151 13.44 10.40 -9.24
N TRP A 152 14.65 9.95 -9.60
CA TRP A 152 15.20 8.70 -9.09
C TRP A 152 15.33 8.66 -7.57
N MET A 153 15.77 9.75 -6.97
CA MET A 153 15.87 9.83 -5.51
C MET A 153 14.51 9.67 -4.85
N ILE A 154 13.47 10.29 -5.39
CA ILE A 154 12.09 10.14 -4.90
C ILE A 154 11.64 8.69 -5.05
N ALA A 155 11.93 8.05 -6.18
CA ALA A 155 11.58 6.65 -6.42
C ALA A 155 12.21 5.72 -5.37
N TRP A 156 13.48 5.90 -5.05
CA TRP A 156 14.14 5.10 -4.01
C TRP A 156 13.56 5.35 -2.62
N ILE A 157 13.25 6.60 -2.27
CA ILE A 157 12.59 6.92 -0.99
C ILE A 157 11.23 6.21 -0.89
N LEU A 158 10.43 6.24 -1.96
CA LEU A 158 9.13 5.58 -2.00
C LEU A 158 9.26 4.04 -1.88
N ALA A 159 10.24 3.44 -2.55
CA ALA A 159 10.49 2.00 -2.43
C ALA A 159 10.94 1.60 -1.02
N ILE A 160 11.78 2.41 -0.37
CA ILE A 160 12.20 2.21 1.01
C ILE A 160 10.99 2.31 1.95
N LEU A 161 10.14 3.33 1.80
CA LEU A 161 8.91 3.46 2.60
C LEU A 161 7.98 2.27 2.39
N ALA A 162 7.80 1.81 1.15
CA ALA A 162 7.02 0.62 0.85
C ALA A 162 7.61 -0.63 1.54
N THR A 163 8.95 -0.76 1.60
CA THR A 163 9.62 -1.88 2.27
C THR A 163 9.36 -1.88 3.77
N PHE A 164 9.35 -0.72 4.41
CA PHE A 164 9.03 -0.62 5.85
C PHE A 164 7.58 -0.98 6.16
N LEU A 165 6.66 -0.69 5.26
CA LEU A 165 5.25 -1.01 5.44
C LEU A 165 4.95 -2.47 5.06
N HIS A 166 5.51 -2.96 3.96
CA HIS A 166 5.32 -4.31 3.48
C HIS A 166 6.56 -4.78 2.72
N ILE A 167 7.36 -5.62 3.36
CA ILE A 167 8.69 -6.01 2.87
C ILE A 167 8.66 -6.61 1.45
N HIS A 168 7.65 -7.42 1.16
CA HIS A 168 7.51 -8.10 -0.13
C HIS A 168 7.30 -7.09 -1.27
N GLU A 169 6.38 -6.16 -1.09
CA GLU A 169 6.08 -5.12 -2.08
C GLU A 169 7.26 -4.18 -2.30
N GLY A 170 7.90 -3.74 -1.22
CA GLY A 170 9.06 -2.87 -1.31
C GLY A 170 10.27 -3.55 -1.93
N PHE A 171 10.47 -4.85 -1.66
CA PHE A 171 11.53 -5.65 -2.31
C PHE A 171 11.36 -5.68 -3.83
N TRP A 172 10.15 -5.97 -4.32
CA TRP A 172 9.87 -5.97 -5.75
C TRP A 172 10.06 -4.59 -6.37
N ALA A 173 9.60 -3.53 -5.70
CA ALA A 173 9.84 -2.17 -6.16
C ALA A 173 11.34 -1.86 -6.28
N ALA A 174 12.13 -2.17 -5.26
CA ALA A 174 13.57 -1.97 -5.26
C ALA A 174 14.27 -2.80 -6.35
N PHE A 175 13.86 -4.05 -6.55
CA PHE A 175 14.39 -4.92 -7.58
C PHE A 175 14.16 -4.35 -9.00
N PHE A 176 12.93 -3.91 -9.30
CA PHE A 176 12.61 -3.29 -10.59
C PHE A 176 13.34 -1.95 -10.78
N LEU A 177 13.44 -1.13 -9.74
CA LEU A 177 14.21 0.11 -9.79
C LEU A 177 15.69 -0.15 -10.09
N GLY A 178 16.31 -1.12 -9.41
CA GLY A 178 17.67 -1.53 -9.66
C GLY A 178 17.90 -2.03 -11.07
N THR A 179 16.99 -2.87 -11.59
CA THR A 179 17.05 -3.38 -12.97
C THR A 179 16.97 -2.25 -13.99
N ILE A 180 16.03 -1.32 -13.83
CA ILE A 180 15.89 -0.16 -14.72
C ILE A 180 17.13 0.73 -14.62
N TRP A 181 17.66 0.93 -13.43
CA TRP A 181 18.86 1.73 -13.21
C TRP A 181 20.07 1.14 -13.96
N VAL A 182 20.32 -0.16 -13.79
CA VAL A 182 21.37 -0.87 -14.52
C VAL A 182 21.16 -0.74 -16.03
N ALA A 183 19.95 -1.00 -16.55
CA ALA A 183 19.64 -0.90 -17.97
C ALA A 183 19.80 0.51 -18.55
N THR A 184 19.78 1.55 -17.72
CA THR A 184 19.98 2.96 -18.17
C THR A 184 21.42 3.45 -18.03
N CYS A 185 22.28 2.66 -17.37
CA CYS A 185 23.70 2.96 -17.25
C CYS A 185 24.54 2.32 -18.38
N PHE A 186 24.00 1.33 -19.06
CA PHE A 186 24.59 0.63 -20.22
C PHE A 186 23.81 0.93 -21.48
#